data_fbe19c673be49b655e2f012756f23424
#
_entry.id   fbe19c673be49b655e2f012756f23424
#
_cell.length_a   1.000
_cell.length_b   1.000
_cell.length_c   1.000
_cell.angle_alpha   90.00
_cell.angle_beta   90.00
_cell.angle_gamma   90.00
#
_symmetry.space_group_name_H-M   'P 1'
#
loop_
_entity.id
_entity.type
_entity.pdbx_description
1 polymer ?
#
loop_
_entity_poly.entity_id
_entity_poly.type
_entity_poly.pdbx_seq_one_letter_code
_entity_poly.pdbx_strand_id
1 'polypeptide(L)'
;MWTRALLVACAVLLPCRATIAQPLDLPEPRQLVPGVALYHVTTPSLVTPPEPMSVWLLRLDPSRVDLRAVLANDEVMGTEVVSTIAERHGAIAAINAGFFLPNGDPAGVFTLDRRLISDTRRPRGAVGISRDGKSVKLIYARLKATATLKIGSGSKPARVPIDGVDTTRIREKLMLFTPSYNEDTDTASGGLEWVIDRTSARTGLPFRVVSGPHRGGRTKIPPQGFVLSFGGTKRPAALAQLKRGVSASIEVTYEPLEGEPEPWASAQDIVGGAGLLVREGRDIADWSVETFNKGFAEGRHPRTMIGNTGDGTIWLVTVDGRQPSLSVGMTLEELRALAHRLSLVNALNLDGGGSTTMWVKGGVVNNPSDAAGPRKVSDALLVSPR
;
A
#
# COMPACT_ATOMS: atom_id res chain seq x y z
N MET A 1 -68.01 32.92 16.22
CA MET A 1 -67.47 31.56 16.28
C MET A 1 -66.75 31.30 14.96
N TRP A 2 -65.44 31.35 14.96
CA TRP A 2 -64.61 31.12 13.76
C TRP A 2 -63.80 29.83 13.99
N THR A 3 -64.14 28.78 13.28
CA THR A 3 -63.45 27.49 13.28
C THR A 3 -62.24 27.57 12.35
N ARG A 4 -61.04 27.47 12.92
CA ARG A 4 -59.78 27.32 12.15
C ARG A 4 -59.59 25.85 11.82
N ALA A 5 -59.57 25.53 10.53
CA ALA A 5 -59.19 24.22 10.04
C ALA A 5 -57.64 24.14 10.01
N LEU A 6 -57.04 23.16 10.71
CA LEU A 6 -55.62 22.80 10.60
C LEU A 6 -55.44 21.89 9.39
N LEU A 7 -54.70 22.37 8.38
CA LEU A 7 -54.20 21.54 7.30
C LEU A 7 -52.91 20.84 7.80
N VAL A 8 -53.01 19.54 7.99
CA VAL A 8 -51.82 18.68 8.23
C VAL A 8 -51.24 18.31 6.87
N ALA A 9 -50.08 18.87 6.54
CA ALA A 9 -49.29 18.47 5.37
C ALA A 9 -48.53 17.19 5.69
N CYS A 10 -48.97 16.06 5.18
CA CYS A 10 -48.22 14.83 5.16
C CYS A 10 -47.08 14.96 4.16
N ALA A 11 -45.83 15.15 4.63
CA ALA A 11 -44.64 15.02 3.81
C ALA A 11 -44.40 13.53 3.51
N VAL A 12 -44.65 13.14 2.28
CA VAL A 12 -44.33 11.81 1.76
C VAL A 12 -42.81 11.79 1.55
N LEU A 13 -42.08 11.18 2.47
CA LEU A 13 -40.66 10.84 2.31
C LEU A 13 -40.56 9.73 1.24
N LEU A 14 -40.28 10.12 0.01
CA LEU A 14 -39.91 9.17 -1.05
C LEU A 14 -38.60 8.53 -0.65
N PRO A 15 -38.50 7.19 -0.59
CA PRO A 15 -37.24 6.53 -0.33
C PRO A 15 -36.29 6.86 -1.51
N CYS A 16 -35.12 7.45 -1.18
CA CYS A 16 -34.02 7.62 -2.11
C CYS A 16 -33.60 6.22 -2.57
N ARG A 17 -34.08 5.77 -3.70
CA ARG A 17 -33.61 4.53 -4.33
C ARG A 17 -32.17 4.79 -4.74
N ALA A 18 -31.22 4.19 -4.02
CA ALA A 18 -29.86 4.06 -4.50
C ALA A 18 -29.92 3.43 -5.91
N THR A 19 -29.54 4.17 -6.92
CA THR A 19 -29.47 3.67 -8.29
C THR A 19 -28.35 2.62 -8.28
N ILE A 20 -28.72 1.34 -8.31
CA ILE A 20 -27.75 0.24 -8.43
C ILE A 20 -27.06 0.47 -9.77
N ALA A 21 -25.75 0.71 -9.73
CA ALA A 21 -24.94 0.88 -10.93
C ALA A 21 -25.10 -0.38 -11.79
N GLN A 22 -25.41 -0.21 -13.08
CA GLN A 22 -25.50 -1.37 -13.98
C GLN A 22 -24.14 -2.07 -14.04
N PRO A 23 -24.12 -3.42 -13.95
CA PRO A 23 -22.90 -4.19 -14.11
C PRO A 23 -22.16 -3.82 -15.40
N LEU A 24 -20.84 -3.87 -15.35
CA LEU A 24 -20.01 -3.65 -16.52
C LEU A 24 -20.18 -4.83 -17.48
N ASP A 25 -20.54 -4.51 -18.72
CA ASP A 25 -20.52 -5.51 -19.79
C ASP A 25 -19.05 -5.81 -20.14
N LEU A 26 -18.61 -7.02 -19.84
CA LEU A 26 -17.22 -7.45 -20.03
C LEU A 26 -17.12 -8.20 -21.37
N PRO A 27 -16.10 -7.88 -22.20
CA PRO A 27 -15.83 -8.67 -23.38
C PRO A 27 -15.36 -10.08 -23.00
N GLU A 28 -15.22 -10.96 -24.01
CA GLU A 28 -14.63 -12.27 -23.78
C GLU A 28 -13.19 -12.16 -23.22
N PRO A 29 -12.86 -12.86 -22.13
CA PRO A 29 -11.56 -12.76 -21.50
C PRO A 29 -10.47 -13.51 -22.26
N ARG A 30 -9.26 -12.96 -22.26
CA ARG A 30 -8.06 -13.73 -22.54
C ARG A 30 -7.66 -14.51 -21.30
N GLN A 31 -7.84 -15.82 -21.32
CA GLN A 31 -7.35 -16.69 -20.25
C GLN A 31 -5.82 -16.76 -20.28
N LEU A 32 -5.16 -16.45 -19.18
CA LEU A 32 -3.69 -16.51 -19.07
C LEU A 32 -3.23 -17.86 -18.53
N VAL A 33 -3.82 -18.26 -17.42
CA VAL A 33 -3.71 -19.56 -16.77
C VAL A 33 -5.03 -19.86 -16.04
N PRO A 34 -5.28 -21.09 -15.57
CA PRO A 34 -6.46 -21.36 -14.75
C PRO A 34 -6.54 -20.43 -13.54
N GLY A 35 -7.66 -19.69 -13.43
CA GLY A 35 -7.90 -18.71 -12.37
C GLY A 35 -7.41 -17.29 -12.66
N VAL A 36 -6.83 -17.00 -13.84
CA VAL A 36 -6.38 -15.65 -14.21
C VAL A 36 -6.92 -15.28 -15.59
N ALA A 37 -7.83 -14.31 -15.64
CA ALA A 37 -8.45 -13.81 -16.86
C ALA A 37 -8.17 -12.32 -17.04
N LEU A 38 -7.76 -11.94 -18.26
CA LEU A 38 -7.48 -10.57 -18.66
C LEU A 38 -8.59 -10.05 -19.55
N TYR A 39 -9.07 -8.84 -19.28
CA TYR A 39 -10.06 -8.12 -20.08
C TYR A 39 -9.52 -6.75 -20.49
N HIS A 40 -9.98 -6.28 -21.66
CA HIS A 40 -9.73 -4.92 -22.12
C HIS A 40 -11.06 -4.25 -22.47
N VAL A 41 -11.39 -3.15 -21.79
CA VAL A 41 -12.66 -2.41 -21.94
C VAL A 41 -12.36 -1.02 -22.49
N THR A 42 -13.03 -0.65 -23.59
CA THR A 42 -12.80 0.63 -24.28
C THR A 42 -14.08 1.49 -24.40
N THR A 43 -15.09 1.21 -23.57
CA THR A 43 -16.36 1.94 -23.66
C THR A 43 -16.28 3.36 -23.09
N PRO A 44 -16.69 4.39 -23.86
CA PRO A 44 -16.65 5.79 -23.40
C PRO A 44 -17.67 6.09 -22.29
N SER A 45 -18.67 5.25 -22.09
CA SER A 45 -19.70 5.40 -21.05
C SER A 45 -19.20 5.11 -19.62
N LEU A 46 -17.90 4.90 -19.44
CA LEU A 46 -17.30 4.77 -18.10
C LEU A 46 -17.14 6.09 -17.38
N VAL A 47 -17.19 7.20 -18.10
CA VAL A 47 -17.07 8.57 -17.57
C VAL A 47 -18.19 9.47 -18.08
N THR A 48 -18.43 10.57 -17.39
CA THR A 48 -19.47 11.55 -17.75
C THR A 48 -18.88 12.96 -17.85
N PRO A 49 -18.99 13.65 -19.00
CA PRO A 49 -19.58 13.18 -20.26
C PRO A 49 -18.77 12.01 -20.85
N PRO A 50 -19.36 11.20 -21.76
CA PRO A 50 -18.66 10.09 -22.41
C PRO A 50 -17.44 10.58 -23.19
N GLU A 51 -16.28 9.98 -22.91
CA GLU A 51 -14.98 10.27 -23.54
C GLU A 51 -14.19 8.97 -23.77
N PRO A 52 -13.17 8.97 -24.63
CA PRO A 52 -12.34 7.78 -24.86
C PRO A 52 -11.79 7.21 -23.56
N MET A 53 -11.93 5.90 -23.40
CA MET A 53 -11.48 5.15 -22.22
C MET A 53 -10.80 3.85 -22.63
N SER A 54 -9.74 3.52 -21.93
CA SER A 54 -9.02 2.24 -22.01
C SER A 54 -8.77 1.74 -20.60
N VAL A 55 -9.37 0.59 -20.27
CA VAL A 55 -9.31 -0.02 -18.94
C VAL A 55 -8.90 -1.48 -19.09
N TRP A 56 -7.83 -1.86 -18.41
CA TRP A 56 -7.37 -3.23 -18.34
C TRP A 56 -7.70 -3.83 -16.98
N LEU A 57 -8.24 -5.05 -17.00
CA LEU A 57 -8.75 -5.73 -15.83
C LEU A 57 -8.16 -7.13 -15.74
N LEU A 58 -7.55 -7.48 -14.61
CA LEU A 58 -7.19 -8.85 -14.26
C LEU A 58 -8.17 -9.37 -13.22
N ARG A 59 -8.90 -10.42 -13.55
CA ARG A 59 -9.73 -11.19 -12.63
C ARG A 59 -8.96 -12.39 -12.13
N LEU A 60 -8.87 -12.53 -10.80
CA LEU A 60 -8.07 -13.55 -10.14
C LEU A 60 -8.98 -14.41 -9.24
N ASP A 61 -8.88 -15.72 -9.40
CA ASP A 61 -9.43 -16.68 -8.44
C ASP A 61 -8.45 -16.83 -7.26
N PRO A 62 -8.80 -16.37 -6.04
CA PRO A 62 -7.89 -16.36 -4.91
C PRO A 62 -7.44 -17.75 -4.45
N SER A 63 -8.14 -18.80 -4.87
CA SER A 63 -7.78 -20.20 -4.55
C SER A 63 -6.71 -20.77 -5.50
N ARG A 64 -6.50 -20.14 -6.66
CA ARG A 64 -5.62 -20.62 -7.74
C ARG A 64 -4.38 -19.78 -7.96
N VAL A 65 -4.31 -18.62 -7.33
CA VAL A 65 -3.18 -17.71 -7.45
C VAL A 65 -2.55 -17.40 -6.11
N ASP A 66 -1.29 -17.01 -6.14
CA ASP A 66 -0.64 -16.26 -5.10
C ASP A 66 -0.56 -14.79 -5.51
N LEU A 67 -0.79 -13.89 -4.56
CA LEU A 67 -0.67 -12.44 -4.72
C LEU A 67 0.27 -11.93 -3.63
N ARG A 68 1.31 -11.20 -4.02
CA ARG A 68 2.27 -10.64 -3.06
C ARG A 68 2.77 -9.27 -3.50
N ALA A 69 3.14 -8.46 -2.53
CA ALA A 69 3.89 -7.24 -2.77
C ALA A 69 5.39 -7.53 -2.84
N VAL A 70 6.12 -6.77 -3.64
CA VAL A 70 7.59 -6.81 -3.71
C VAL A 70 8.15 -5.40 -3.92
N LEU A 71 9.35 -5.16 -3.42
CA LEU A 71 10.12 -3.93 -3.68
C LEU A 71 10.86 -4.00 -5.01
N ALA A 72 11.06 -2.85 -5.63
CA ALA A 72 12.04 -2.66 -6.68
C ALA A 72 13.44 -3.10 -6.18
N ASN A 73 14.19 -3.82 -7.01
CA ASN A 73 15.53 -4.31 -6.67
C ASN A 73 15.61 -5.13 -5.36
N ASP A 74 14.48 -5.54 -4.77
CA ASP A 74 14.34 -6.15 -3.44
C ASP A 74 14.83 -5.27 -2.28
N GLU A 75 14.94 -3.96 -2.50
CA GLU A 75 15.40 -2.95 -1.54
C GLU A 75 14.48 -1.73 -1.55
N VAL A 76 14.48 -0.97 -0.44
CA VAL A 76 13.71 0.28 -0.33
C VAL A 76 14.29 1.36 -1.24
N MET A 77 15.62 1.41 -1.31
CA MET A 77 16.31 2.43 -2.10
C MET A 77 16.37 2.06 -3.57
N GLY A 78 15.78 2.91 -4.39
CA GLY A 78 15.79 2.73 -5.84
C GLY A 78 14.42 2.42 -6.44
N THR A 79 14.37 2.39 -7.76
CA THR A 79 13.14 2.16 -8.52
C THR A 79 13.42 1.25 -9.71
N GLU A 80 12.41 0.48 -10.12
CA GLU A 80 12.52 -0.49 -11.21
C GLU A 80 11.21 -0.48 -12.02
N VAL A 81 11.23 -0.83 -13.30
CA VAL A 81 9.98 -0.96 -14.07
C VAL A 81 9.25 -2.25 -13.68
N VAL A 82 7.92 -2.21 -13.70
CA VAL A 82 7.06 -3.34 -13.28
C VAL A 82 7.39 -4.62 -14.04
N SER A 83 7.74 -4.52 -15.33
CA SER A 83 8.13 -5.69 -16.15
C SER A 83 9.35 -6.40 -15.60
N THR A 84 10.41 -5.67 -15.26
CA THR A 84 11.65 -6.25 -14.72
C THR A 84 11.42 -6.86 -13.34
N ILE A 85 10.64 -6.19 -12.48
CA ILE A 85 10.23 -6.76 -11.17
C ILE A 85 9.51 -8.10 -11.38
N ALA A 86 8.52 -8.13 -12.30
CA ALA A 86 7.72 -9.30 -12.58
C ALA A 86 8.56 -10.48 -13.14
N GLU A 87 9.45 -10.19 -14.09
CA GLU A 87 10.33 -11.18 -14.73
C GLU A 87 11.33 -11.76 -13.71
N ARG A 88 11.96 -10.92 -12.90
CA ARG A 88 12.91 -11.33 -11.86
C ARG A 88 12.28 -12.28 -10.84
N HIS A 89 11.00 -12.11 -10.54
CA HIS A 89 10.25 -12.98 -9.62
C HIS A 89 9.45 -14.09 -10.29
N GLY A 90 9.54 -14.24 -11.62
CA GLY A 90 8.83 -15.29 -12.35
C GLY A 90 7.30 -15.17 -12.30
N ALA A 91 6.78 -13.94 -12.14
CA ALA A 91 5.35 -13.69 -12.11
C ALA A 91 4.70 -13.92 -13.48
N ILE A 92 3.39 -14.18 -13.51
CA ILE A 92 2.60 -14.27 -14.75
C ILE A 92 1.91 -12.96 -15.07
N ALA A 93 1.67 -12.11 -14.08
CA ALA A 93 1.14 -10.77 -14.22
C ALA A 93 1.60 -9.89 -13.04
N ALA A 94 1.61 -8.59 -13.24
CA ALA A 94 1.96 -7.61 -12.23
C ALA A 94 1.29 -6.26 -12.50
N ILE A 95 1.08 -5.49 -11.45
CA ILE A 95 0.74 -4.06 -11.51
C ILE A 95 1.67 -3.26 -10.60
N ASN A 96 1.84 -1.96 -10.87
CA ASN A 96 2.42 -1.04 -9.89
C ASN A 96 1.56 -1.00 -8.62
N ALA A 97 2.14 -0.68 -7.48
CA ALA A 97 1.40 -0.74 -6.23
C ALA A 97 1.39 0.59 -5.45
N GLY A 98 2.22 0.76 -4.42
CA GLY A 98 2.18 1.90 -3.51
C GLY A 98 2.70 3.20 -4.09
N PHE A 99 2.45 4.29 -3.36
CA PHE A 99 3.09 5.59 -3.61
C PHE A 99 4.52 5.59 -3.06
N PHE A 100 5.40 6.41 -3.63
CA PHE A 100 6.80 6.45 -3.23
C PHE A 100 7.43 7.84 -3.40
N LEU A 101 8.56 8.03 -2.73
CA LEU A 101 9.42 9.20 -2.87
C LEU A 101 10.41 9.00 -4.04
N PRO A 102 11.02 10.08 -4.56
CA PRO A 102 11.92 9.98 -5.72
C PRO A 102 13.11 9.01 -5.56
N ASN A 103 13.51 8.71 -4.33
CA ASN A 103 14.57 7.76 -4.01
C ASN A 103 14.11 6.28 -3.94
N GLY A 104 12.81 6.01 -4.11
CA GLY A 104 12.22 4.68 -4.03
C GLY A 104 11.55 4.34 -2.69
N ASP A 105 11.74 5.15 -1.66
CA ASP A 105 11.14 4.95 -0.32
C ASP A 105 9.59 4.96 -0.41
N PRO A 106 8.89 3.88 0.00
CA PRO A 106 7.44 3.82 -0.04
C PRO A 106 6.79 4.92 0.81
N ALA A 107 5.87 5.68 0.21
CA ALA A 107 5.20 6.82 0.85
C ALA A 107 3.86 6.39 1.46
N GLY A 108 3.88 5.64 2.53
CA GLY A 108 2.72 5.08 3.22
C GLY A 108 3.10 3.79 3.92
N VAL A 109 2.12 3.09 4.49
CA VAL A 109 2.40 1.80 5.11
C VAL A 109 2.84 0.79 4.05
N PHE A 110 3.96 0.12 4.30
CA PHE A 110 4.41 -0.99 3.49
C PHE A 110 4.97 -2.09 4.39
N THR A 111 4.48 -3.30 4.23
CA THR A 111 4.89 -4.48 5.02
C THR A 111 5.15 -5.63 4.07
N LEU A 112 6.25 -6.34 4.22
CA LEU A 112 6.59 -7.55 3.49
C LEU A 112 6.87 -8.68 4.46
N ASP A 113 6.25 -9.84 4.25
CA ASP A 113 6.42 -11.02 5.10
C ASP A 113 6.34 -10.67 6.60
N ARG A 114 5.31 -9.88 6.98
CA ARG A 114 5.04 -9.38 8.34
C ARG A 114 6.11 -8.45 8.91
N ARG A 115 7.01 -7.94 8.09
CA ARG A 115 8.02 -6.95 8.51
C ARG A 115 7.60 -5.57 8.00
N LEU A 116 7.49 -4.63 8.91
CA LEU A 116 7.22 -3.24 8.56
C LEU A 116 8.45 -2.68 7.83
N ILE A 117 8.24 -2.20 6.61
CA ILE A 117 9.24 -1.60 5.72
C ILE A 117 9.07 -0.09 5.70
N SER A 118 7.85 0.40 5.71
CA SER A 118 7.54 1.82 5.80
C SER A 118 6.36 2.06 6.73
N ASP A 119 6.47 3.04 7.59
CA ASP A 119 5.45 3.45 8.55
C ASP A 119 4.56 4.57 8.01
N THR A 120 3.42 4.77 8.65
CA THR A 120 2.60 5.96 8.40
C THR A 120 1.99 6.48 9.68
N ARG A 121 2.10 7.78 9.89
CA ARG A 121 1.53 8.46 11.06
C ARG A 121 0.14 9.02 10.82
N ARG A 122 -0.31 9.02 9.58
CA ARG A 122 -1.64 9.46 9.17
C ARG A 122 -2.38 8.30 8.57
N PRO A 123 -3.67 8.11 8.91
CA PRO A 123 -4.46 7.07 8.28
C PRO A 123 -4.55 7.30 6.77
N ARG A 124 -4.22 6.27 6.00
CA ARG A 124 -4.37 6.23 4.54
C ARG A 124 -4.97 4.90 4.14
N GLY A 125 -5.66 4.89 3.01
CA GLY A 125 -6.17 3.66 2.43
C GLY A 125 -5.05 2.62 2.32
N ALA A 126 -5.32 1.39 2.74
CA ALA A 126 -4.38 0.28 2.68
C ALA A 126 -5.09 -1.03 2.37
N VAL A 127 -4.37 -1.95 1.74
CA VAL A 127 -4.78 -3.33 1.57
C VAL A 127 -3.79 -4.26 2.26
N GLY A 128 -4.30 -5.13 3.13
CA GLY A 128 -3.55 -6.24 3.72
C GLY A 128 -3.82 -7.52 2.95
N ILE A 129 -2.76 -8.27 2.67
CA ILE A 129 -2.77 -9.51 1.90
C ILE A 129 -2.36 -10.65 2.82
N SER A 130 -3.23 -11.63 2.97
CA SER A 130 -3.00 -12.84 3.76
C SER A 130 -3.06 -14.07 2.87
N ARG A 131 -2.11 -14.98 3.06
CA ARG A 131 -1.97 -16.25 2.32
C ARG A 131 -1.99 -17.40 3.32
N ASP A 132 -3.05 -18.19 3.34
CA ASP A 132 -3.21 -19.31 4.28
C ASP A 132 -2.86 -20.69 3.66
N GLY A 133 -2.23 -20.69 2.48
CA GLY A 133 -1.91 -21.90 1.71
C GLY A 133 -3.10 -22.44 0.91
N LYS A 134 -4.34 -21.95 1.15
CA LYS A 134 -5.55 -22.34 0.42
C LYS A 134 -6.06 -21.22 -0.47
N SER A 135 -6.01 -19.99 -0.01
CA SER A 135 -6.51 -18.83 -0.74
C SER A 135 -5.77 -17.56 -0.35
N VAL A 136 -5.87 -16.54 -1.20
CA VAL A 136 -5.51 -15.15 -0.86
C VAL A 136 -6.72 -14.48 -0.23
N LYS A 137 -6.52 -13.80 0.89
CA LYS A 137 -7.55 -12.98 1.54
C LYS A 137 -7.07 -11.53 1.60
N LEU A 138 -7.97 -10.62 1.29
CA LEU A 138 -7.70 -9.18 1.34
C LEU A 138 -8.51 -8.52 2.44
N ILE A 139 -7.88 -7.59 3.15
CA ILE A 139 -8.53 -6.70 4.11
C ILE A 139 -8.24 -5.25 3.73
N TYR A 140 -9.16 -4.36 4.06
CA TYR A 140 -9.07 -2.96 3.67
C TYR A 140 -9.45 -2.04 4.83
N ALA A 141 -8.69 -0.99 5.04
CA ALA A 141 -9.02 0.12 5.92
C ALA A 141 -8.20 1.36 5.58
N ARG A 142 -8.54 2.48 6.19
CA ARG A 142 -7.60 3.59 6.35
C ARG A 142 -6.73 3.28 7.57
N LEU A 143 -5.46 3.00 7.31
CA LEU A 143 -4.55 2.42 8.29
C LEU A 143 -3.47 3.40 8.69
N LYS A 144 -3.18 3.49 9.98
CA LYS A 144 -1.97 4.06 10.56
C LYS A 144 -1.09 2.92 11.06
N ALA A 145 0.19 2.97 10.78
CA ALA A 145 1.18 2.00 11.24
C ALA A 145 2.37 2.72 11.85
N THR A 146 2.78 2.34 13.05
CA THR A 146 3.89 2.95 13.78
C THR A 146 4.77 1.90 14.43
N ALA A 147 6.03 2.24 14.65
CA ALA A 147 7.00 1.39 15.34
C ALA A 147 7.42 2.01 16.69
N THR A 148 7.67 1.17 17.67
CA THR A 148 8.18 1.54 19.00
C THR A 148 9.36 0.65 19.36
N LEU A 149 10.48 1.26 19.72
CA LEU A 149 11.64 0.57 20.30
C LEU A 149 11.36 0.22 21.75
N LYS A 150 11.52 -1.04 22.11
CA LYS A 150 11.56 -1.54 23.49
C LYS A 150 12.99 -1.83 23.90
N ILE A 151 13.45 -1.28 25.03
CA ILE A 151 14.81 -1.46 25.56
C ILE A 151 14.72 -2.21 26.89
N GLY A 152 15.41 -3.34 26.98
CA GLY A 152 15.38 -4.23 28.13
C GLY A 152 14.40 -5.39 27.98
N SER A 153 14.56 -6.42 28.83
CA SER A 153 13.78 -7.67 28.81
C SER A 153 12.85 -7.84 30.02
N GLY A 154 12.76 -6.85 30.92
CA GLY A 154 11.90 -6.91 32.10
C GLY A 154 10.42 -6.66 31.81
N SER A 155 9.57 -6.72 32.85
CA SER A 155 8.14 -6.45 32.74
C SER A 155 7.81 -4.99 32.38
N LYS A 156 8.74 -4.06 32.51
CA LYS A 156 8.60 -2.65 32.18
C LYS A 156 9.79 -2.16 31.34
N PRO A 157 9.90 -2.59 30.07
CA PRO A 157 10.95 -2.09 29.19
C PRO A 157 10.78 -0.60 28.93
N ALA A 158 11.87 0.14 28.75
CA ALA A 158 11.76 1.50 28.26
C ALA A 158 11.19 1.50 26.83
N ARG A 159 10.30 2.41 26.53
CA ARG A 159 9.62 2.51 25.23
C ARG A 159 9.97 3.85 24.58
N VAL A 160 10.43 3.81 23.36
CA VAL A 160 10.82 5.00 22.58
C VAL A 160 10.14 4.92 21.22
N PRO A 161 9.30 5.89 20.85
CA PRO A 161 8.74 5.94 19.50
C PRO A 161 9.84 5.99 18.43
N ILE A 162 9.69 5.23 17.38
CA ILE A 162 10.48 5.34 16.15
C ILE A 162 9.83 6.45 15.31
N ASP A 163 10.65 7.34 14.76
CA ASP A 163 10.18 8.48 13.97
C ASP A 163 10.07 8.19 12.48
N GLY A 164 10.67 7.13 12.01
CA GLY A 164 10.56 6.62 10.64
C GLY A 164 11.27 5.28 10.50
N VAL A 165 10.78 4.45 9.60
CA VAL A 165 11.29 3.13 9.27
C VAL A 165 11.78 3.16 7.83
N ASP A 166 13.01 2.70 7.60
CA ASP A 166 13.68 2.57 6.30
C ASP A 166 13.54 3.82 5.41
N THR A 167 13.72 4.99 6.01
CA THR A 167 13.67 6.29 5.34
C THR A 167 14.84 7.17 5.74
N THR A 168 15.07 8.24 4.98
CA THR A 168 16.17 9.18 5.23
C THR A 168 16.20 9.69 6.67
N ARG A 169 17.39 9.68 7.30
CA ARG A 169 17.54 10.19 8.66
C ARG A 169 17.17 11.65 8.79
N ILE A 170 16.27 11.93 9.74
CA ILE A 170 15.78 13.27 10.05
C ILE A 170 16.48 13.80 11.30
N ARG A 171 16.79 15.12 11.32
CA ARG A 171 17.40 15.77 12.47
C ARG A 171 16.52 15.64 13.72
N GLU A 172 17.16 15.31 14.87
CA GLU A 172 16.53 15.12 16.20
C GLU A 172 15.44 14.04 16.21
N LYS A 173 15.48 13.09 15.25
CA LYS A 173 14.54 11.98 15.12
C LYS A 173 15.25 10.64 15.25
N LEU A 174 14.55 9.63 15.77
CA LEU A 174 15.00 8.26 15.86
C LEU A 174 14.48 7.45 14.69
N MET A 175 15.36 6.96 13.84
CA MET A 175 15.07 6.15 12.68
C MET A 175 15.44 4.69 12.93
N LEU A 176 14.69 3.78 12.31
CA LEU A 176 14.96 2.36 12.24
C LEU A 176 15.39 2.02 10.81
N PHE A 177 16.53 1.36 10.65
CA PHE A 177 17.00 0.83 9.39
C PHE A 177 17.04 -0.70 9.45
N THR A 178 16.29 -1.35 8.58
CA THR A 178 16.22 -2.81 8.45
C THR A 178 17.05 -3.30 7.25
N PRO A 179 17.29 -4.62 7.12
CA PRO A 179 17.99 -5.16 5.95
C PRO A 179 17.30 -4.89 4.60
N SER A 180 16.04 -4.45 4.63
CA SER A 180 15.31 -4.08 3.41
C SER A 180 15.66 -2.68 2.91
N TYR A 181 16.33 -1.84 3.72
CA TYR A 181 16.67 -0.48 3.33
C TYR A 181 17.76 -0.44 2.26
N ASN A 182 18.94 -0.95 2.62
CA ASN A 182 20.15 -0.98 1.80
C ASN A 182 21.22 -1.77 2.57
N GLU A 183 22.43 -1.93 2.03
CA GLU A 183 23.57 -2.52 2.74
C GLU A 183 23.99 -1.74 4.01
N ASP A 184 23.84 -0.42 4.00
CA ASP A 184 24.13 0.48 5.12
C ASP A 184 23.03 1.56 5.28
N THR A 185 23.13 2.35 6.34
CA THR A 185 22.13 3.38 6.68
C THR A 185 22.12 4.59 5.75
N ASP A 186 23.06 4.70 4.83
CA ASP A 186 23.26 5.86 3.92
C ASP A 186 23.15 7.23 4.61
N THR A 187 23.59 7.31 5.87
CA THR A 187 23.54 8.52 6.69
C THR A 187 24.85 9.28 6.67
N ALA A 188 24.78 10.60 6.76
CA ALA A 188 25.96 11.42 7.00
C ALA A 188 26.49 11.23 8.43
N SER A 189 27.75 11.63 8.68
CA SER A 189 28.33 11.68 10.02
C SER A 189 27.58 12.66 10.95
N GLY A 190 27.82 12.58 12.26
CA GLY A 190 27.29 13.50 13.27
C GLY A 190 26.00 13.06 13.98
N GLY A 191 25.36 11.97 13.57
CA GLY A 191 24.31 11.31 14.33
C GLY A 191 24.85 10.26 15.30
N LEU A 192 23.94 9.51 15.92
CA LEU A 192 24.27 8.39 16.83
C LEU A 192 23.61 7.12 16.30
N GLU A 193 24.41 6.07 16.06
CA GLU A 193 23.92 4.82 15.52
C GLU A 193 24.27 3.62 16.39
N TRP A 194 23.32 2.74 16.60
CA TRP A 194 23.47 1.48 17.34
C TRP A 194 23.13 0.32 16.43
N VAL A 195 23.99 -0.67 16.42
CA VAL A 195 23.75 -1.94 15.72
C VAL A 195 23.09 -2.91 16.70
N ILE A 196 21.95 -3.44 16.30
CA ILE A 196 21.18 -4.43 17.05
C ILE A 196 21.13 -5.69 16.21
N ASP A 197 21.52 -6.82 16.79
CA ASP A 197 21.55 -8.09 16.08
C ASP A 197 21.23 -9.26 17.03
N ARG A 198 21.01 -10.41 16.47
CA ARG A 198 20.91 -11.67 17.23
C ARG A 198 22.31 -12.15 17.56
N THR A 199 22.52 -12.59 18.80
CA THR A 199 23.83 -13.10 19.26
C THR A 199 24.17 -14.47 18.68
N SER A 200 23.26 -15.15 18.00
CA SER A 200 23.52 -16.35 17.22
C SER A 200 22.44 -16.54 16.15
N ALA A 201 22.73 -17.30 15.09
CA ALA A 201 21.81 -17.65 14.02
C ALA A 201 20.62 -18.53 14.48
N ARG A 202 20.51 -18.88 15.77
CA ARG A 202 19.38 -19.64 16.31
C ARG A 202 18.13 -18.78 16.34
N THR A 203 17.07 -19.19 15.66
CA THR A 203 15.74 -18.59 15.74
C THR A 203 15.23 -18.58 17.18
N GLY A 204 14.65 -17.45 17.60
CA GLY A 204 14.06 -17.30 18.95
C GLY A 204 14.93 -16.60 19.99
N LEU A 205 16.21 -16.31 19.70
CA LEU A 205 17.01 -15.50 20.62
C LEU A 205 16.64 -14.01 20.52
N PRO A 206 16.64 -13.28 21.65
CA PRO A 206 16.34 -11.85 21.65
C PRO A 206 17.41 -11.05 20.91
N PHE A 207 17.00 -10.02 20.21
CA PHE A 207 17.91 -9.02 19.67
C PHE A 207 18.62 -8.27 20.79
N ARG A 208 19.90 -7.97 20.60
CA ARG A 208 20.74 -7.24 21.55
C ARG A 208 21.54 -6.16 20.85
N VAL A 209 21.85 -5.10 21.58
CA VAL A 209 22.84 -4.11 21.13
C VAL A 209 24.20 -4.79 21.04
N VAL A 210 24.76 -4.89 19.85
CA VAL A 210 26.09 -5.49 19.61
C VAL A 210 27.16 -4.42 19.54
N SER A 211 26.87 -3.22 19.08
CA SER A 211 27.81 -2.09 19.06
C SER A 211 27.08 -0.73 19.01
N GLY A 212 27.82 0.35 19.28
CA GLY A 212 27.38 1.75 19.24
C GLY A 212 27.45 2.44 20.63
N PRO A 213 27.17 3.77 20.66
CA PRO A 213 26.77 4.58 19.49
C PRO A 213 27.97 4.94 18.61
N HIS A 214 27.83 4.76 17.31
CA HIS A 214 28.77 5.20 16.28
C HIS A 214 28.39 6.60 15.79
N ARG A 215 29.37 7.41 15.34
CA ARG A 215 29.16 8.78 14.86
C ARG A 215 29.53 8.98 13.39
N GLY A 216 30.12 7.98 12.76
CA GLY A 216 30.62 8.06 11.39
C GLY A 216 29.55 8.11 10.31
N GLY A 217 28.35 7.65 10.61
CA GLY A 217 27.31 7.39 9.61
C GLY A 217 27.62 6.14 8.77
N ARG A 218 26.75 5.82 7.79
CA ARG A 218 26.88 4.68 6.87
C ARG A 218 27.18 3.36 7.60
N THR A 219 26.47 3.14 8.72
CA THR A 219 26.63 1.92 9.52
C THR A 219 26.04 0.74 8.77
N LYS A 220 26.80 -0.33 8.58
CA LYS A 220 26.32 -1.56 7.95
C LYS A 220 25.14 -2.14 8.72
N ILE A 221 24.09 -2.52 7.98
CA ILE A 221 22.88 -3.13 8.54
C ILE A 221 23.09 -4.65 8.61
N PRO A 222 22.99 -5.28 9.79
CA PRO A 222 23.16 -6.72 9.90
C PRO A 222 22.00 -7.47 9.21
N PRO A 223 22.25 -8.57 8.47
CA PRO A 223 21.23 -9.27 7.68
C PRO A 223 20.02 -9.81 8.50
N GLN A 224 20.22 -10.04 9.80
CA GLN A 224 19.18 -10.55 10.71
C GLN A 224 18.86 -9.58 11.85
N GLY A 225 19.34 -8.35 11.76
CA GLY A 225 19.19 -7.33 12.78
C GLY A 225 18.64 -6.03 12.21
N PHE A 226 19.03 -4.94 12.83
CA PHE A 226 18.67 -3.58 12.41
C PHE A 226 19.63 -2.55 13.00
N VAL A 227 19.61 -1.35 12.46
CA VAL A 227 20.32 -0.20 12.98
C VAL A 227 19.32 0.84 13.48
N LEU A 228 19.54 1.36 14.68
CA LEU A 228 18.87 2.55 15.17
C LEU A 228 19.76 3.76 14.92
N SER A 229 19.23 4.79 14.30
CA SER A 229 19.95 6.02 13.99
C SER A 229 19.21 7.24 14.55
N PHE A 230 19.87 7.98 15.46
CA PHE A 230 19.34 9.22 15.99
C PHE A 230 20.02 10.41 15.32
N GLY A 231 19.22 11.29 14.70
CA GLY A 231 19.71 12.42 13.90
C GLY A 231 20.24 13.62 14.70
N GLY A 232 20.62 13.44 15.96
CA GLY A 232 21.12 14.50 16.83
C GLY A 232 22.33 14.07 17.65
N THR A 233 22.97 15.05 18.27
CA THR A 233 24.13 14.82 19.15
C THR A 233 23.76 14.72 20.63
N LYS A 234 22.67 15.38 21.03
CA LYS A 234 22.15 15.36 22.39
C LYS A 234 21.17 14.19 22.54
N ARG A 235 21.71 13.06 22.99
CA ARG A 235 20.97 11.80 23.11
C ARG A 235 19.81 11.91 24.11
N PRO A 236 18.57 11.50 23.75
CA PRO A 236 17.47 11.33 24.70
C PRO A 236 17.84 10.35 25.84
N ALA A 237 17.37 10.62 27.06
CA ALA A 237 17.72 9.84 28.25
C ALA A 237 17.40 8.33 28.10
N ALA A 238 16.29 7.99 27.46
CA ALA A 238 15.91 6.60 27.21
C ALA A 238 16.92 5.85 26.34
N LEU A 239 17.50 6.50 25.32
CA LEU A 239 18.52 5.90 24.45
C LEU A 239 19.86 5.70 25.17
N ALA A 240 20.07 6.29 26.37
CA ALA A 240 21.25 6.04 27.18
C ALA A 240 21.30 4.59 27.71
N GLN A 241 20.16 3.89 27.71
CA GLN A 241 20.07 2.49 28.11
C GLN A 241 20.56 1.51 27.01
N LEU A 242 20.74 1.96 25.77
CA LEU A 242 21.25 1.16 24.67
C LEU A 242 22.77 0.89 24.88
N LYS A 243 23.08 0.02 25.81
CA LYS A 243 24.44 -0.46 26.07
C LYS A 243 24.62 -1.85 25.47
N ARG A 244 25.87 -2.20 25.10
CA ARG A 244 26.20 -3.53 24.58
C ARG A 244 25.63 -4.64 25.46
N GLY A 245 24.98 -5.63 24.84
CA GLY A 245 24.36 -6.76 25.52
C GLY A 245 22.92 -6.51 25.99
N VAL A 246 22.45 -5.25 26.03
CA VAL A 246 21.05 -4.93 26.39
C VAL A 246 20.11 -5.41 25.30
N SER A 247 19.01 -6.03 25.70
CA SER A 247 17.95 -6.48 24.79
C SER A 247 17.24 -5.27 24.18
N ALA A 248 16.98 -5.33 22.88
CA ALA A 248 16.20 -4.34 22.13
C ALA A 248 15.29 -5.04 21.14
N SER A 249 14.04 -4.59 21.02
CA SER A 249 13.08 -5.12 20.07
C SER A 249 12.20 -4.03 19.52
N ILE A 250 11.62 -4.26 18.35
CA ILE A 250 10.65 -3.36 17.72
C ILE A 250 9.25 -3.94 17.91
N GLU A 251 8.34 -3.10 18.35
CA GLU A 251 6.92 -3.37 18.40
C GLU A 251 6.24 -2.53 17.34
N VAL A 252 5.49 -3.17 16.43
CA VAL A 252 4.69 -2.50 15.42
C VAL A 252 3.25 -2.44 15.89
N THR A 253 2.64 -1.28 15.74
CA THR A 253 1.22 -1.05 16.07
C THR A 253 0.49 -0.66 14.79
N TYR A 254 -0.58 -1.37 14.49
CA TYR A 254 -1.52 -1.06 13.41
C TYR A 254 -2.81 -0.49 14.02
N GLU A 255 -3.19 0.69 13.56
CA GLU A 255 -4.38 1.41 14.00
C GLU A 255 -5.30 1.66 12.80
N PRO A 256 -6.19 0.69 12.44
CA PRO A 256 -7.18 0.92 11.40
C PRO A 256 -8.26 1.89 11.89
N LEU A 257 -8.75 2.78 11.03
CA LEU A 257 -9.95 3.58 11.32
C LEU A 257 -11.22 2.74 11.22
N GLU A 258 -11.19 1.69 10.43
CA GLU A 258 -12.29 0.75 10.22
C GLU A 258 -11.86 -0.68 10.54
N GLY A 259 -12.64 -1.37 11.37
CA GLY A 259 -12.37 -2.76 11.76
C GLY A 259 -11.36 -2.90 12.89
N GLU A 260 -10.89 -4.13 13.09
CA GLU A 260 -10.03 -4.52 14.19
C GLU A 260 -8.54 -4.57 13.79
N PRO A 261 -7.61 -4.37 14.76
CA PRO A 261 -6.16 -4.38 14.49
C PRO A 261 -5.57 -5.77 14.16
N GLU A 262 -6.13 -6.85 14.74
CA GLU A 262 -5.55 -8.20 14.68
C GLU A 262 -5.35 -8.73 13.26
N PRO A 263 -6.28 -8.55 12.31
CA PRO A 263 -6.06 -9.00 10.94
C PRO A 263 -4.86 -8.33 10.27
N TRP A 264 -4.58 -7.06 10.61
CA TRP A 264 -3.44 -6.32 10.07
C TRP A 264 -2.11 -6.83 10.59
N ALA A 265 -2.04 -7.17 11.88
CA ALA A 265 -0.84 -7.75 12.49
C ALA A 265 -0.52 -9.14 11.92
N SER A 266 -1.52 -9.86 11.40
CA SER A 266 -1.38 -11.18 10.80
C SER A 266 -1.18 -11.18 9.28
N ALA A 267 -1.46 -10.07 8.59
CA ALA A 267 -1.24 -9.94 7.16
C ALA A 267 0.23 -10.16 6.78
N GLN A 268 0.49 -10.94 5.74
CA GLN A 268 1.86 -11.13 5.26
C GLN A 268 2.38 -9.86 4.61
N ASP A 269 1.61 -9.26 3.71
CA ASP A 269 1.99 -8.02 3.07
C ASP A 269 0.91 -6.97 3.30
N ILE A 270 1.33 -5.70 3.39
CA ILE A 270 0.43 -4.55 3.46
C ILE A 270 0.94 -3.53 2.46
N VAL A 271 0.05 -3.01 1.62
CA VAL A 271 0.36 -1.97 0.65
C VAL A 271 -0.51 -0.75 0.93
N GLY A 272 0.13 0.40 1.10
CA GLY A 272 -0.53 1.69 1.22
C GLY A 272 -0.97 2.23 -0.12
N GLY A 273 -2.19 2.76 -0.16
CA GLY A 273 -2.75 3.48 -1.30
C GLY A 273 -3.14 4.91 -0.90
N ALA A 274 -3.99 5.53 -1.72
CA ALA A 274 -4.65 6.80 -1.40
C ALA A 274 -6.01 6.84 -2.08
N GLY A 275 -7.06 6.97 -1.29
CA GLY A 275 -8.45 6.86 -1.70
C GLY A 275 -8.97 5.43 -1.53
N LEU A 276 -9.30 5.06 -0.28
CA LEU A 276 -10.16 3.91 -0.04
C LEU A 276 -11.53 4.24 -0.65
N LEU A 277 -11.96 3.49 -1.66
CA LEU A 277 -13.13 3.83 -2.48
C LEU A 277 -14.41 3.20 -1.94
N VAL A 278 -14.35 1.89 -1.69
CA VAL A 278 -15.45 1.07 -1.20
C VAL A 278 -14.92 0.16 -0.10
N ARG A 279 -15.68 -0.02 0.98
CA ARG A 279 -15.38 -0.96 2.05
C ARG A 279 -16.66 -1.66 2.52
N GLU A 280 -16.66 -2.99 2.48
CA GLU A 280 -17.81 -3.83 2.86
C GLU A 280 -19.11 -3.38 2.16
N GLY A 281 -19.00 -3.04 0.87
CA GLY A 281 -20.11 -2.58 0.03
C GLY A 281 -20.56 -1.13 0.30
N ARG A 282 -19.86 -0.39 1.18
CA ARG A 282 -20.17 1.00 1.51
C ARG A 282 -19.17 1.95 0.88
N ASP A 283 -19.66 3.05 0.34
CA ASP A 283 -18.85 4.12 -0.22
C ASP A 283 -18.04 4.84 0.86
N ILE A 284 -16.77 5.08 0.57
CA ILE A 284 -15.93 5.99 1.34
C ILE A 284 -15.83 7.29 0.52
N ALA A 285 -16.74 8.22 0.81
CA ALA A 285 -16.82 9.50 0.08
C ALA A 285 -15.94 10.60 0.70
N ASP A 286 -15.67 10.52 2.00
CA ASP A 286 -14.81 11.47 2.70
C ASP A 286 -13.38 10.94 2.82
N TRP A 287 -12.48 11.52 2.05
CA TRP A 287 -11.05 11.23 2.08
C TRP A 287 -10.23 12.30 2.84
N SER A 288 -10.86 13.20 3.57
CA SER A 288 -10.17 14.32 4.26
C SER A 288 -9.05 13.86 5.19
N VAL A 289 -9.24 12.72 5.88
CA VAL A 289 -8.23 12.12 6.75
C VAL A 289 -7.01 11.59 6.01
N GLU A 290 -7.13 11.24 4.73
CA GLU A 290 -6.04 10.73 3.91
C GLU A 290 -5.11 11.84 3.39
N THR A 291 -5.52 13.12 3.52
CA THR A 291 -4.71 14.33 3.28
C THR A 291 -4.03 14.41 1.91
N PHE A 292 -4.68 13.98 0.85
CA PHE A 292 -4.25 14.29 -0.51
C PHE A 292 -4.93 15.57 -1.05
N ASN A 293 -4.33 16.18 -2.08
CA ASN A 293 -4.86 17.42 -2.64
C ASN A 293 -6.13 17.18 -3.49
N LYS A 294 -6.91 18.25 -3.65
CA LYS A 294 -8.16 18.21 -4.42
C LYS A 294 -7.95 17.77 -5.86
N GLY A 295 -6.91 18.24 -6.52
CA GLY A 295 -6.59 17.86 -7.90
C GLY A 295 -6.29 16.37 -8.07
N PHE A 296 -5.77 15.70 -7.04
CA PHE A 296 -5.60 14.25 -7.06
C PHE A 296 -6.93 13.51 -7.10
N ALA A 297 -7.92 13.93 -6.31
CA ALA A 297 -9.22 13.27 -6.25
C ALA A 297 -10.12 13.60 -7.45
N GLU A 298 -10.22 14.88 -7.80
CA GLU A 298 -11.16 15.41 -8.78
C GLU A 298 -10.61 15.45 -10.22
N GLY A 299 -9.27 15.37 -10.37
CA GLY A 299 -8.64 15.30 -11.68
C GLY A 299 -8.73 13.91 -12.31
N ARG A 300 -8.97 13.86 -13.63
CA ARG A 300 -8.84 12.61 -14.41
C ARG A 300 -7.37 12.30 -14.63
N HIS A 301 -6.96 11.15 -14.14
CA HIS A 301 -5.58 10.63 -14.23
C HIS A 301 -5.60 9.16 -14.62
N PRO A 302 -4.50 8.61 -15.17
CA PRO A 302 -4.29 7.18 -15.13
C PRO A 302 -4.43 6.66 -13.70
N ARG A 303 -5.07 5.52 -13.50
CA ARG A 303 -5.37 4.94 -12.18
C ARG A 303 -4.97 3.48 -12.12
N THR A 304 -4.56 3.06 -10.93
CA THR A 304 -4.38 1.65 -10.58
C THR A 304 -5.25 1.36 -9.37
N MET A 305 -5.99 0.25 -9.39
CA MET A 305 -6.90 -0.13 -8.31
C MET A 305 -6.79 -1.62 -8.03
N ILE A 306 -6.90 -1.98 -6.75
CA ILE A 306 -7.13 -3.35 -6.29
C ILE A 306 -8.47 -3.42 -5.57
N GLY A 307 -9.23 -4.49 -5.81
CA GLY A 307 -10.50 -4.72 -5.13
C GLY A 307 -10.89 -6.19 -5.12
N ASN A 308 -11.95 -6.51 -4.40
CA ASN A 308 -12.54 -7.84 -4.42
C ASN A 308 -14.07 -7.80 -4.35
N THR A 309 -14.70 -8.81 -4.93
CA THR A 309 -16.13 -9.08 -4.83
C THR A 309 -16.48 -9.83 -3.55
N GLY A 310 -17.76 -9.96 -3.23
CA GLY A 310 -18.25 -10.62 -2.02
C GLY A 310 -17.89 -12.12 -1.93
N ASP A 311 -17.68 -12.79 -3.06
CA ASP A 311 -17.20 -14.18 -3.14
C ASP A 311 -15.68 -14.32 -3.01
N GLY A 312 -14.97 -13.18 -2.87
CA GLY A 312 -13.52 -13.16 -2.72
C GLY A 312 -12.73 -13.05 -4.03
N THR A 313 -13.38 -13.07 -5.19
CA THR A 313 -12.71 -12.84 -6.50
C THR A 313 -11.95 -11.51 -6.47
N ILE A 314 -10.67 -11.53 -6.81
CA ILE A 314 -9.80 -10.34 -6.78
C ILE A 314 -9.77 -9.70 -8.16
N TRP A 315 -9.77 -8.37 -8.19
CA TRP A 315 -9.61 -7.57 -9.39
C TRP A 315 -8.43 -6.62 -9.24
N LEU A 316 -7.52 -6.68 -10.21
CA LEU A 316 -6.48 -5.68 -10.42
C LEU A 316 -6.85 -4.88 -11.66
N VAL A 317 -6.87 -3.56 -11.53
CA VAL A 317 -7.40 -2.66 -12.56
C VAL A 317 -6.37 -1.59 -12.88
N THR A 318 -6.12 -1.35 -14.17
CA THR A 318 -5.42 -0.15 -14.63
C THR A 318 -6.28 0.62 -15.62
N VAL A 319 -6.37 1.92 -15.42
CA VAL A 319 -7.07 2.86 -16.29
C VAL A 319 -6.01 3.72 -16.97
N ASP A 320 -5.91 3.64 -18.28
CA ASP A 320 -5.07 4.56 -19.05
C ASP A 320 -5.59 6.00 -18.93
N GLY A 321 -4.76 6.99 -19.17
CA GLY A 321 -5.19 8.37 -19.09
C GLY A 321 -4.15 9.36 -19.60
N ARG A 322 -4.50 10.67 -19.59
CA ARG A 322 -3.67 11.75 -20.15
C ARG A 322 -3.37 11.61 -21.65
N GLN A 323 -4.18 10.82 -22.35
CA GLN A 323 -4.06 10.54 -23.77
C GLN A 323 -5.45 10.72 -24.40
N PRO A 324 -5.89 11.94 -24.75
CA PRO A 324 -7.28 12.26 -25.10
C PRO A 324 -7.87 11.43 -26.24
N SER A 325 -7.05 10.95 -27.18
CA SER A 325 -7.50 10.08 -28.28
C SER A 325 -7.65 8.60 -27.88
N LEU A 326 -7.08 8.17 -26.74
CA LEU A 326 -7.11 6.80 -26.26
C LEU A 326 -7.90 6.68 -24.95
N SER A 327 -7.52 7.46 -23.94
CA SER A 327 -8.12 7.44 -22.61
C SER A 327 -7.85 8.74 -21.86
N VAL A 328 -8.90 9.35 -21.33
CA VAL A 328 -8.76 10.58 -20.54
C VAL A 328 -8.36 10.30 -19.09
N GLY A 329 -8.56 9.07 -18.61
CA GLY A 329 -8.38 8.69 -17.21
C GLY A 329 -9.65 8.88 -16.38
N MET A 330 -9.52 8.69 -15.05
CA MET A 330 -10.64 8.78 -14.11
C MET A 330 -10.33 9.66 -12.91
N THR A 331 -11.34 10.35 -12.39
CA THR A 331 -11.37 10.88 -11.02
C THR A 331 -11.52 9.72 -10.03
N LEU A 332 -11.35 9.96 -8.71
CA LEU A 332 -11.61 8.90 -7.70
C LEU A 332 -13.09 8.52 -7.64
N GLU A 333 -14.00 9.47 -7.89
CA GLU A 333 -15.44 9.19 -7.96
C GLU A 333 -15.80 8.28 -9.16
N GLU A 334 -15.24 8.53 -10.33
CA GLU A 334 -15.43 7.69 -11.51
C GLU A 334 -14.81 6.30 -11.31
N LEU A 335 -13.66 6.21 -10.63
CA LEU A 335 -13.03 4.95 -10.28
C LEU A 335 -13.89 4.15 -9.27
N ARG A 336 -14.52 4.83 -8.31
CA ARG A 336 -15.48 4.21 -7.38
C ARG A 336 -16.72 3.69 -8.11
N ALA A 337 -17.25 4.47 -9.06
CA ALA A 337 -18.34 4.02 -9.91
C ALA A 337 -17.97 2.77 -10.73
N LEU A 338 -16.73 2.71 -11.25
CA LEU A 338 -16.21 1.50 -11.90
C LEU A 338 -16.14 0.32 -10.93
N ALA A 339 -15.70 0.53 -9.68
CA ALA A 339 -15.67 -0.53 -8.66
C ALA A 339 -17.07 -1.12 -8.43
N HIS A 340 -18.11 -0.30 -8.34
CA HIS A 340 -19.50 -0.78 -8.25
C HIS A 340 -19.96 -1.55 -9.49
N ARG A 341 -19.61 -1.09 -10.69
CA ARG A 341 -19.93 -1.81 -11.94
C ARG A 341 -19.22 -3.16 -12.05
N LEU A 342 -18.10 -3.35 -11.35
CA LEU A 342 -17.40 -4.63 -11.18
C LEU A 342 -17.90 -5.44 -9.97
N SER A 343 -18.96 -4.96 -9.29
CA SER A 343 -19.52 -5.59 -8.06
C SER A 343 -18.52 -5.75 -6.94
N LEU A 344 -17.51 -4.82 -6.84
CA LEU A 344 -16.53 -4.86 -5.78
C LEU A 344 -17.18 -4.42 -4.46
N VAL A 345 -16.97 -5.21 -3.42
CA VAL A 345 -17.36 -4.87 -2.04
C VAL A 345 -16.24 -4.14 -1.30
N ASN A 346 -15.01 -4.27 -1.78
CA ASN A 346 -13.86 -3.48 -1.32
C ASN A 346 -13.05 -3.01 -2.54
N ALA A 347 -12.58 -1.77 -2.50
CA ALA A 347 -11.75 -1.20 -3.56
C ALA A 347 -10.83 -0.10 -3.02
N LEU A 348 -9.57 -0.14 -3.39
CA LEU A 348 -8.53 0.82 -3.02
C LEU A 348 -7.81 1.33 -4.26
N ASN A 349 -7.71 2.66 -4.40
CA ASN A 349 -6.83 3.28 -5.39
C ASN A 349 -5.38 3.22 -4.91
N LEU A 350 -4.50 2.73 -5.79
CA LEU A 350 -3.05 2.66 -5.62
C LEU A 350 -2.37 3.85 -6.32
N ASP A 351 -1.02 3.82 -6.47
CA ASP A 351 -0.33 4.85 -7.23
C ASP A 351 -0.76 4.83 -8.70
N GLY A 352 -0.84 6.01 -9.28
CA GLY A 352 -1.38 6.24 -10.59
C GLY A 352 -0.51 7.13 -11.47
N GLY A 353 -1.15 7.82 -12.42
CA GLY A 353 -0.43 8.70 -13.33
C GLY A 353 0.57 7.92 -14.18
N GLY A 354 1.81 8.41 -14.27
CA GLY A 354 2.87 7.74 -15.03
C GLY A 354 3.28 6.36 -14.49
N SER A 355 2.97 6.06 -13.21
CA SER A 355 3.25 4.76 -12.60
C SER A 355 2.28 3.66 -13.04
N THR A 356 1.07 4.03 -13.53
CA THR A 356 0.03 3.07 -13.93
C THR A 356 0.56 2.10 -15.00
N THR A 357 0.83 0.88 -14.57
CA THR A 357 1.37 -0.18 -15.44
C THR A 357 0.76 -1.52 -15.08
N MET A 358 0.25 -2.24 -16.08
CA MET A 358 -0.09 -3.65 -15.98
C MET A 358 0.78 -4.44 -16.94
N TRP A 359 1.55 -5.35 -16.39
CA TRP A 359 2.36 -6.29 -17.15
C TRP A 359 1.72 -7.69 -17.07
N VAL A 360 1.70 -8.35 -18.19
CA VAL A 360 1.30 -9.76 -18.30
C VAL A 360 2.42 -10.47 -19.05
N LYS A 361 2.70 -11.72 -18.72
CA LYS A 361 3.81 -12.49 -19.31
C LYS A 361 3.95 -12.23 -20.81
N GLY A 362 5.06 -11.58 -21.16
CA GLY A 362 5.36 -11.15 -22.53
C GLY A 362 5.29 -9.66 -22.80
N GLY A 363 4.72 -8.82 -21.89
CA GLY A 363 4.76 -7.38 -22.07
C GLY A 363 3.79 -6.56 -21.22
N VAL A 364 3.95 -5.24 -21.27
CA VAL A 364 3.01 -4.27 -20.72
C VAL A 364 1.78 -4.23 -21.62
N VAL A 365 0.59 -4.37 -21.03
CA VAL A 365 -0.67 -4.45 -21.80
C VAL A 365 -1.41 -3.14 -21.87
N ASN A 366 -1.29 -2.28 -20.85
CA ASN A 366 -1.86 -0.93 -20.86
C ASN A 366 -0.93 0.06 -21.57
N ASN A 367 -1.33 1.33 -21.67
CA ASN A 367 -0.57 2.38 -22.34
C ASN A 367 -0.07 3.43 -21.33
N PRO A 368 1.13 3.27 -20.73
CA PRO A 368 1.68 4.21 -19.76
C PRO A 368 1.75 5.64 -20.31
N SER A 369 1.39 6.64 -19.49
CA SER A 369 1.22 8.02 -19.94
C SER A 369 2.51 8.82 -20.07
N ASP A 370 3.64 8.34 -19.55
CA ASP A 370 4.92 9.01 -19.64
C ASP A 370 5.54 8.79 -21.03
N ALA A 371 6.08 9.83 -21.65
CA ALA A 371 6.65 9.77 -23.00
C ALA A 371 7.83 8.78 -23.12
N ALA A 372 8.51 8.51 -22.02
CA ALA A 372 9.62 7.54 -21.96
C ALA A 372 9.15 6.09 -21.80
N GLY A 373 7.83 5.83 -21.80
CA GLY A 373 7.25 4.52 -21.54
C GLY A 373 7.00 4.24 -20.05
N PRO A 374 6.95 2.98 -19.60
CA PRO A 374 6.64 2.62 -18.23
C PRO A 374 7.58 3.30 -17.22
N ARG A 375 7.02 4.01 -16.26
CA ARG A 375 7.78 4.64 -15.16
C ARG A 375 8.37 3.56 -14.26
N LYS A 376 9.60 3.80 -13.80
CA LYS A 376 10.16 3.05 -12.68
C LYS A 376 9.38 3.35 -11.41
N VAL A 377 9.03 2.32 -10.64
CA VAL A 377 8.25 2.38 -9.40
C VAL A 377 9.02 1.77 -8.24
N SER A 378 8.60 2.01 -7.00
CA SER A 378 9.24 1.46 -5.80
C SER A 378 8.83 0.02 -5.52
N ASP A 379 7.63 -0.35 -5.92
CA ASP A 379 7.02 -1.62 -5.57
C ASP A 379 5.93 -2.05 -6.56
N ALA A 380 5.61 -3.33 -6.55
CA ALA A 380 4.61 -3.93 -7.41
C ALA A 380 3.80 -5.01 -6.67
N LEU A 381 2.59 -5.27 -7.15
CA LEU A 381 1.82 -6.46 -6.82
C LEU A 381 2.02 -7.51 -7.90
N LEU A 382 2.50 -8.66 -7.50
CA LEU A 382 2.81 -9.79 -8.38
C LEU A 382 1.77 -10.90 -8.25
N VAL A 383 1.38 -11.47 -9.39
CA VAL A 383 0.49 -12.62 -9.50
C VAL A 383 1.29 -13.83 -9.98
N SER A 384 1.22 -14.92 -9.25
CA SER A 384 1.80 -16.21 -9.62
C SER A 384 0.75 -17.32 -9.53
N PRO A 385 0.78 -18.35 -10.37
CA PRO A 385 -0.07 -19.51 -10.19
C PRO A 385 0.36 -20.30 -8.94
N ARG A 386 -0.60 -20.97 -8.32
CA ARG A 386 -0.34 -21.94 -7.25
C ARG A 386 -0.09 -23.32 -7.78
#